data_bf43feef83f9bd3c0097ce75957c812b
#
_entry.id   bf43feef83f9bd3c0097ce75957c812b
#
_cell.length_a   1.000
_cell.length_b   1.000
_cell.length_c   1.000
_cell.angle_alpha   90.00
_cell.angle_beta   90.00
_cell.angle_gamma   90.00
#
_symmetry.space_group_name_H-M   'P 1'
#
loop_
_entity.id
_entity.type
_entity.pdbx_description
1 polymer ?
#
loop_
_entity_poly.entity_id
_entity_poly.type
_entity_poly.pdbx_seq_one_letter_code
_entity_poly.pdbx_strand_id
1 'polypeptide(L)'
;GGQIGAQATSQWYLDLWAYAFNTGDTEDFMKVCQVEGYCDEFAHDLERMHTDAYLVKPLTNQYLQTKDIYECSLKKDGTEGICIKFTYLQTPAGFRYLTEEKASEQYDTISTVTGEEINNEQRFFRVLFLEERGDTWVVTHIWDH
;
A
#
# COMPACT_ATOMS: atom_id res chain seq x y z
N GLY A 1 -0.85 -23.89 5.40
CA GLY A 1 -2.12 -23.51 4.90
C GLY A 1 -2.25 -22.10 4.41
N GLY A 2 -3.49 -21.71 4.17
CA GLY A 2 -3.83 -20.41 3.62
C GLY A 2 -3.36 -19.23 4.46
N GLN A 3 -3.35 -19.38 5.78
CA GLN A 3 -2.93 -18.32 6.68
C GLN A 3 -1.46 -17.93 6.51
N ILE A 4 -0.59 -18.91 6.28
CA ILE A 4 0.84 -18.66 6.03
C ILE A 4 1.01 -17.89 4.73
N GLY A 5 0.33 -18.31 3.67
CA GLY A 5 0.38 -17.62 2.38
C GLY A 5 -0.18 -16.20 2.45
N ALA A 6 -1.28 -16.01 3.16
CA ALA A 6 -1.89 -14.69 3.33
C ALA A 6 -0.98 -13.75 4.12
N GLN A 7 -0.31 -14.24 5.17
CA GLN A 7 0.62 -13.42 5.94
C GLN A 7 1.84 -13.03 5.11
N ALA A 8 2.42 -13.97 4.38
CA ALA A 8 3.55 -13.70 3.49
C ALA A 8 3.19 -12.66 2.43
N THR A 9 1.99 -12.78 1.85
CA THR A 9 1.50 -11.82 0.86
C THR A 9 1.29 -10.44 1.47
N SER A 10 0.80 -10.35 2.70
CA SER A 10 0.61 -9.07 3.39
C SER A 10 1.94 -8.35 3.63
N GLN A 11 2.97 -9.09 4.02
CA GLN A 11 4.32 -8.54 4.17
C GLN A 11 4.87 -8.07 2.83
N TRP A 12 4.70 -8.89 1.80
CA TRP A 12 5.14 -8.56 0.46
C TRP A 12 4.39 -7.36 -0.11
N TYR A 13 3.10 -7.25 0.17
CA TYR A 13 2.28 -6.09 -0.21
C TYR A 13 2.89 -4.79 0.30
N LEU A 14 3.31 -4.75 1.57
CA LEU A 14 3.95 -3.55 2.13
C LEU A 14 5.27 -3.22 1.43
N ASP A 15 6.07 -4.24 1.12
CA ASP A 15 7.35 -4.05 0.43
C ASP A 15 7.14 -3.55 -0.99
N LEU A 16 6.19 -4.12 -1.70
CA LEU A 16 5.87 -3.71 -3.08
C LEU A 16 5.26 -2.31 -3.12
N TRP A 17 4.46 -1.98 -2.11
CA TRP A 17 3.90 -0.64 -1.99
C TRP A 17 5.00 0.40 -1.85
N ALA A 18 5.96 0.16 -0.97
CA ALA A 18 7.12 1.06 -0.81
C ALA A 18 7.95 1.14 -2.09
N TYR A 19 8.22 0.02 -2.72
CA TYR A 19 8.98 -0.02 -3.98
C TYR A 19 8.28 0.78 -5.08
N ALA A 20 6.98 0.55 -5.28
CA ALA A 20 6.19 1.28 -6.27
C ALA A 20 6.18 2.78 -5.98
N PHE A 21 6.02 3.15 -4.70
CA PHE A 21 5.99 4.53 -4.28
C PHE A 21 7.33 5.23 -4.58
N ASN A 22 8.44 4.55 -4.29
CA ASN A 22 9.76 5.14 -4.42
C ASN A 22 10.27 5.19 -5.86
N THR A 23 9.84 4.27 -6.71
CA THR A 23 10.37 4.13 -8.08
C THR A 23 9.39 4.53 -9.18
N GLY A 24 8.09 4.52 -8.89
CA GLY A 24 7.06 4.67 -9.91
C GLY A 24 6.80 3.39 -10.70
N ASP A 25 7.54 2.32 -10.44
CA ASP A 25 7.31 1.01 -11.07
C ASP A 25 6.27 0.24 -10.27
N THR A 26 5.09 0.11 -10.85
CA THR A 26 3.91 -0.47 -10.19
C THR A 26 3.59 -1.89 -10.65
N GLU A 27 4.39 -2.47 -11.52
CA GLU A 27 4.08 -3.75 -12.16
C GLU A 27 3.83 -4.87 -11.15
N ASP A 28 4.77 -5.11 -10.24
CA ASP A 28 4.63 -6.18 -9.25
C ASP A 28 3.60 -5.86 -8.19
N PHE A 29 3.49 -4.59 -7.79
CA PHE A 29 2.46 -4.14 -6.86
C PHE A 29 1.07 -4.47 -7.38
N MET A 30 0.81 -4.22 -8.67
CA MET A 30 -0.50 -4.46 -9.27
C MET A 30 -0.86 -5.94 -9.35
N LYS A 31 0.12 -6.83 -9.33
CA LYS A 31 -0.15 -8.27 -9.27
C LYS A 31 -0.71 -8.70 -7.93
N VAL A 32 -0.37 -8.01 -6.86
CA VAL A 32 -0.78 -8.32 -5.49
C VAL A 32 -1.97 -7.46 -5.04
N CYS A 33 -1.99 -6.20 -5.43
CA CYS A 33 -3.06 -5.26 -5.08
C CYS A 33 -4.16 -5.30 -6.12
N GLN A 34 -5.33 -5.84 -5.74
CA GLN A 34 -6.49 -5.93 -6.62
C GLN A 34 -7.74 -5.38 -5.94
N VAL A 35 -7.55 -4.30 -5.19
CA VAL A 35 -8.64 -3.56 -4.57
C VAL A 35 -9.26 -2.64 -5.63
N GLU A 36 -10.51 -2.91 -5.96
CA GLU A 36 -11.24 -2.16 -6.99
C GLU A 36 -11.30 -0.68 -6.64
N GLY A 37 -10.96 0.17 -7.60
CA GLY A 37 -11.00 1.62 -7.45
C GLY A 37 -9.83 2.21 -6.69
N TYR A 38 -9.00 1.40 -6.03
CA TYR A 38 -7.87 1.89 -5.25
C TYR A 38 -6.52 1.63 -5.93
N CYS A 39 -6.24 0.38 -6.29
CA CYS A 39 -4.91 0.02 -6.80
C CYS A 39 -4.60 0.71 -8.12
N ASP A 40 -5.56 0.78 -9.03
CA ASP A 40 -5.39 1.46 -10.31
C ASP A 40 -5.17 2.95 -10.14
N GLU A 41 -5.95 3.59 -9.27
CA GLU A 41 -5.81 5.02 -8.99
C GLU A 41 -4.47 5.33 -8.32
N PHE A 42 -4.06 4.49 -7.37
CA PHE A 42 -2.78 4.62 -6.70
C PHE A 42 -1.62 4.51 -7.70
N ALA A 43 -1.65 3.51 -8.58
CA ALA A 43 -0.62 3.33 -9.61
C ALA A 43 -0.58 4.53 -10.55
N HIS A 44 -1.73 5.01 -10.98
CA HIS A 44 -1.81 6.18 -11.86
C HIS A 44 -1.24 7.43 -11.19
N ASP A 45 -1.59 7.68 -9.93
CA ASP A 45 -1.09 8.82 -9.17
C ASP A 45 0.43 8.74 -8.98
N LEU A 46 0.96 7.53 -8.73
CA LEU A 46 2.41 7.34 -8.62
C LEU A 46 3.13 7.69 -9.92
N GLU A 47 2.59 7.26 -11.06
CA GLU A 47 3.17 7.58 -12.37
C GLU A 47 3.20 9.09 -12.60
N ARG A 48 2.10 9.77 -12.29
CA ARG A 48 2.02 11.23 -12.40
C ARG A 48 3.02 11.92 -11.48
N MET A 49 3.09 11.48 -10.22
CA MET A 49 3.99 12.07 -9.25
C MET A 49 5.46 11.94 -9.67
N HIS A 50 5.86 10.79 -10.19
CA HIS A 50 7.23 10.58 -10.68
C HIS A 50 7.53 11.36 -11.96
N THR A 51 6.50 11.83 -12.66
CA THR A 51 6.67 12.76 -13.79
C THR A 51 6.81 14.21 -13.30
N ASP A 52 6.06 14.58 -12.26
CA ASP A 52 5.92 15.96 -11.79
C ASP A 52 6.89 16.33 -10.66
N ALA A 53 7.51 15.34 -10.04
CA ALA A 53 8.36 15.51 -8.87
C ALA A 53 9.50 14.50 -8.87
N TYR A 54 10.47 14.70 -7.98
CA TYR A 54 11.51 13.71 -7.76
C TYR A 54 11.61 13.39 -6.27
N LEU A 55 12.03 12.17 -5.97
CA LEU A 55 12.13 11.66 -4.61
C LEU A 55 13.40 12.22 -3.94
N VAL A 56 13.22 12.81 -2.76
CA VAL A 56 14.34 13.31 -1.94
C VAL A 56 14.64 12.31 -0.83
N LYS A 57 13.60 11.71 -0.25
CA LYS A 57 13.72 10.73 0.81
C LYS A 57 12.73 9.59 0.53
N PRO A 58 13.20 8.32 0.51
CA PRO A 58 12.31 7.21 0.22
C PRO A 58 11.34 6.93 1.35
N LEU A 59 10.16 6.43 0.98
CA LEU A 59 9.21 5.86 1.91
C LEU A 59 9.69 4.48 2.33
N THR A 60 9.55 4.16 3.62
CA THR A 60 9.83 2.82 4.13
C THR A 60 8.63 2.26 4.86
N ASN A 61 8.38 0.97 4.69
CA ASN A 61 7.39 0.21 5.43
C ASN A 61 8.08 -0.93 6.16
N GLN A 62 7.74 -1.10 7.43
CA GLN A 62 8.25 -2.21 8.24
C GLN A 62 7.08 -2.94 8.89
N TYR A 63 6.86 -4.19 8.51
CA TYR A 63 5.87 -5.04 9.15
C TYR A 63 6.31 -5.31 10.60
N LEU A 64 5.44 -5.08 11.57
CA LEU A 64 5.77 -5.24 12.98
C LEU A 64 5.18 -6.53 13.56
N GLN A 65 3.86 -6.62 13.59
CA GLN A 65 3.21 -7.71 14.30
C GLN A 65 1.86 -8.03 13.68
N THR A 66 1.61 -9.32 13.47
CA THR A 66 0.27 -9.82 13.16
C THR A 66 -0.54 -9.82 14.46
N LYS A 67 -1.65 -9.10 14.47
CA LYS A 67 -2.55 -9.05 15.63
C LYS A 67 -3.59 -10.16 15.58
N ASP A 68 -4.05 -10.50 14.39
CA ASP A 68 -5.03 -11.56 14.18
C ASP A 68 -5.00 -12.00 12.72
N ILE A 69 -5.30 -13.27 12.49
CA ILE A 69 -5.43 -13.83 11.15
C ILE A 69 -6.45 -14.96 11.20
N TYR A 70 -7.48 -14.88 10.36
CA TYR A 70 -8.59 -15.84 10.43
C TYR A 70 -9.32 -15.92 9.10
N GLU A 71 -9.99 -17.05 8.90
CA GLU A 71 -10.89 -17.22 7.78
C GLU A 71 -12.09 -16.30 7.94
N CYS A 72 -12.51 -15.66 6.85
CA CYS A 72 -13.61 -14.72 6.87
C CYS A 72 -14.35 -14.73 5.53
N SER A 73 -15.53 -14.13 5.52
CA SER A 73 -16.36 -14.00 4.32
C SER A 73 -16.85 -12.56 4.21
N LEU A 74 -16.93 -12.06 2.99
CA LEU A 74 -17.53 -10.76 2.73
C LEU A 74 -19.03 -10.83 2.86
N LYS A 75 -19.63 -9.93 3.64
CA LYS A 75 -21.08 -9.91 3.87
C LYS A 75 -21.87 -9.63 2.59
N LYS A 76 -21.30 -8.86 1.69
CA LYS A 76 -21.99 -8.42 0.48
C LYS A 76 -22.31 -9.55 -0.47
N ASP A 77 -21.40 -10.48 -0.67
CA ASP A 77 -21.53 -11.53 -1.68
C ASP A 77 -21.10 -12.92 -1.19
N GLY A 78 -20.70 -13.04 0.07
CA GLY A 78 -20.27 -14.31 0.64
C GLY A 78 -18.91 -14.81 0.18
N THR A 79 -18.13 -13.97 -0.52
CA THR A 79 -16.79 -14.35 -0.97
C THR A 79 -15.93 -14.73 0.24
N GLU A 80 -15.31 -15.91 0.16
CA GLU A 80 -14.45 -16.42 1.22
C GLU A 80 -13.00 -16.02 1.01
N GLY A 81 -12.31 -15.75 2.11
CA GLY A 81 -10.91 -15.38 2.09
C GLY A 81 -10.29 -15.40 3.47
N ILE A 82 -9.18 -14.72 3.62
CA ILE A 82 -8.46 -14.56 4.88
C ILE A 82 -8.43 -13.09 5.25
N CYS A 83 -8.81 -12.79 6.49
CA CYS A 83 -8.63 -11.47 7.08
C CYS A 83 -7.36 -11.48 7.91
N ILE A 84 -6.51 -10.48 7.72
CA ILE A 84 -5.32 -10.31 8.53
C ILE A 84 -5.27 -8.89 9.10
N LYS A 85 -5.03 -8.81 10.41
CA LYS A 85 -4.88 -7.55 11.14
C LYS A 85 -3.44 -7.45 11.60
N PHE A 86 -2.78 -6.35 11.27
CA PHE A 86 -1.37 -6.19 11.61
C PHE A 86 -1.02 -4.72 11.82
N THR A 87 0.12 -4.52 12.46
CA THR A 87 0.71 -3.19 12.63
C THR A 87 1.98 -3.08 11.80
N TYR A 88 2.28 -1.88 11.34
CA TYR A 88 3.51 -1.60 10.62
C TYR A 88 3.97 -0.17 10.92
N LEU A 89 5.27 0.06 10.75
CA LEU A 89 5.85 1.38 10.81
C LEU A 89 6.04 1.90 9.40
N GLN A 90 5.75 3.19 9.21
CA GLN A 90 6.00 3.86 7.95
C GLN A 90 6.78 5.13 8.20
N THR A 91 7.86 5.30 7.46
CA THR A 91 8.56 6.57 7.36
C THR A 91 8.12 7.20 6.06
N PRO A 92 7.49 8.38 6.09
CA PRO A 92 6.96 8.98 4.88
C PRO A 92 8.06 9.41 3.91
N ALA A 93 7.71 9.40 2.63
CA ALA A 93 8.59 9.88 1.57
C ALA A 93 8.63 11.40 1.54
N GLY A 94 9.74 11.95 1.07
CA GLY A 94 9.86 13.36 0.74
C GLY A 94 10.03 13.55 -0.76
N PHE A 95 9.30 14.50 -1.32
CA PHE A 95 9.36 14.84 -2.73
C PHE A 95 9.63 16.32 -2.92
N ARG A 96 10.23 16.67 -4.07
CA ARG A 96 10.28 18.04 -4.55
C ARG A 96 9.66 18.09 -5.93
N TYR A 97 8.72 19.00 -6.10
CA TYR A 97 8.08 19.20 -7.39
C TYR A 97 9.00 19.94 -8.35
N LEU A 98 8.92 19.60 -9.63
CA LEU A 98 9.72 20.22 -10.67
C LEU A 98 9.32 21.68 -10.91
N THR A 99 8.05 22.03 -10.68
CA THR A 99 7.53 23.40 -10.85
C THR A 99 6.55 23.71 -9.73
N GLU A 100 6.32 25.02 -9.47
CA GLU A 100 5.34 25.48 -8.49
C GLU A 100 3.93 25.10 -8.90
N GLU A 101 3.64 25.08 -10.19
CA GLU A 101 2.33 24.63 -10.70
C GLU A 101 2.05 23.21 -10.29
N LYS A 102 3.05 22.33 -10.43
CA LYS A 102 2.89 20.92 -10.06
C LYS A 102 2.75 20.75 -8.55
N ALA A 103 3.40 21.59 -7.76
CA ALA A 103 3.30 21.57 -6.31
C ALA A 103 1.89 21.85 -5.79
N SER A 104 1.05 22.53 -6.58
CA SER A 104 -0.34 22.83 -6.19
C SER A 104 -1.32 21.70 -6.52
N GLU A 105 -0.89 20.69 -7.27
CA GLU A 105 -1.74 19.56 -7.60
C GLU A 105 -1.89 18.63 -6.39
N GLN A 106 -3.07 18.02 -6.29
CA GLN A 106 -3.36 17.04 -5.25
C GLN A 106 -3.54 15.66 -5.89
N TYR A 107 -3.09 14.64 -5.17
CA TYR A 107 -3.24 13.26 -5.57
C TYR A 107 -4.18 12.56 -4.60
N ASP A 108 -5.23 11.92 -5.11
CA ASP A 108 -6.30 11.36 -4.30
C ASP A 108 -5.85 10.23 -3.37
N THR A 109 -4.86 9.46 -3.80
CA THR A 109 -4.41 8.26 -3.07
C THR A 109 -3.03 8.40 -2.45
N ILE A 110 -2.35 9.54 -2.64
CA ILE A 110 -0.98 9.75 -2.20
C ILE A 110 -0.90 11.01 -1.33
N SER A 111 -0.29 10.84 -0.16
CA SER A 111 0.07 11.99 0.69
C SER A 111 1.53 12.32 0.44
N THR A 112 1.82 13.59 0.13
CA THR A 112 3.18 14.07 -0.03
C THR A 112 3.54 14.93 1.17
N VAL A 113 4.78 14.75 1.65
CA VAL A 113 5.31 15.50 2.77
C VAL A 113 6.56 16.23 2.29
N THR A 114 6.72 17.47 2.68
CA THR A 114 7.89 18.28 2.34
C THR A 114 8.52 18.87 3.59
N GLY A 115 9.82 19.13 3.52
CA GLY A 115 10.54 19.79 4.60
C GLY A 115 10.74 18.92 5.83
N GLU A 116 10.63 19.55 6.99
CA GLU A 116 10.96 18.92 8.27
C GLU A 116 9.97 17.83 8.71
N GLU A 117 8.78 17.81 8.12
CA GLU A 117 7.76 16.82 8.44
C GLU A 117 8.14 15.39 8.02
N ILE A 118 9.18 15.26 7.20
CA ILE A 118 9.61 13.99 6.59
C ILE A 118 10.16 12.99 7.61
N ASN A 119 10.54 13.42 8.80
CA ASN A 119 11.31 12.61 9.72
C ASN A 119 10.47 11.80 10.72
N ASN A 120 9.16 11.91 10.69
CA ASN A 120 8.31 11.27 11.67
C ASN A 120 7.88 9.88 11.21
N GLU A 121 8.51 8.86 11.82
CA GLU A 121 8.06 7.49 11.69
C GLU A 121 6.70 7.35 12.36
N GLN A 122 5.75 6.72 11.68
CA GLN A 122 4.38 6.54 12.17
C GLN A 122 4.02 5.06 12.22
N ARG A 123 3.28 4.70 13.26
CA ARG A 123 2.74 3.35 13.41
C ARG A 123 1.31 3.33 12.90
N PHE A 124 1.01 2.35 12.05
CA PHE A 124 -0.32 2.15 11.51
C PHE A 124 -0.84 0.76 11.84
N PHE A 125 -2.16 0.65 11.92
CA PHE A 125 -2.89 -0.60 12.01
C PHE A 125 -3.67 -0.77 10.71
N ARG A 126 -3.60 -1.98 10.14
CA ARG A 126 -4.26 -2.25 8.86
C ARG A 126 -4.95 -3.60 8.90
N VAL A 127 -6.08 -3.68 8.22
CA VAL A 127 -6.79 -4.93 8.00
C VAL A 127 -6.85 -5.18 6.50
N LEU A 128 -6.36 -6.32 6.06
CA LEU A 128 -6.43 -6.75 4.67
C LEU A 128 -7.34 -7.96 4.57
N PHE A 129 -8.12 -8.00 3.50
CA PHE A 129 -8.85 -9.18 3.06
C PHE A 129 -8.15 -9.73 1.83
N LEU A 130 -7.74 -11.00 1.90
CA LEU A 130 -7.01 -11.66 0.82
C LEU A 130 -7.82 -12.82 0.27
N GLU A 131 -7.78 -12.95 -1.05
CA GLU A 131 -8.39 -14.04 -1.78
C GLU A 131 -7.31 -14.87 -2.45
N GLU A 132 -7.50 -16.17 -2.46
CA GLU A 132 -6.64 -17.09 -3.20
C GLU A 132 -7.08 -17.10 -4.66
N ARG A 133 -6.13 -16.87 -5.57
CA ARG A 133 -6.38 -16.90 -7.00
C ARG A 133 -5.34 -17.77 -7.67
N GLY A 134 -5.72 -18.98 -8.03
CA GLY A 134 -4.77 -19.98 -8.50
C GLY A 134 -3.81 -20.35 -7.37
N ASP A 135 -2.50 -20.20 -7.62
CA ASP A 135 -1.47 -20.53 -6.65
C ASP A 135 -1.04 -19.31 -5.82
N THR A 136 -1.69 -18.15 -5.99
CA THR A 136 -1.27 -16.91 -5.33
C THR A 136 -2.39 -16.31 -4.51
N TRP A 137 -1.99 -15.49 -3.55
CA TRP A 137 -2.91 -14.68 -2.75
C TRP A 137 -2.83 -13.25 -3.22
N VAL A 138 -4.00 -12.58 -3.28
CA VAL A 138 -4.10 -11.17 -3.67
C VAL A 138 -4.92 -10.41 -2.64
N VAL A 139 -4.61 -9.12 -2.47
CA VAL A 139 -5.34 -8.21 -1.59
C VAL A 139 -6.49 -7.61 -2.38
N THR A 140 -7.73 -7.88 -1.97
CA THR A 140 -8.91 -7.37 -2.65
C THR A 140 -9.69 -6.34 -1.84
N HIS A 141 -9.45 -6.26 -0.53
CA HIS A 141 -10.06 -5.23 0.32
C HIS A 141 -9.06 -4.77 1.36
N ILE A 142 -9.12 -3.47 1.68
CA ILE A 142 -8.27 -2.82 2.68
C ILE A 142 -9.17 -2.02 3.60
N TRP A 143 -9.01 -2.23 4.91
CA TRP A 143 -9.71 -1.44 5.91
C TRP A 143 -8.71 -0.80 6.87
N ASP A 144 -9.00 0.44 7.25
CA ASP A 144 -8.25 1.18 8.26
C ASP A 144 -9.00 1.19 9.58
N HIS A 145 -8.25 1.08 10.64
CA HIS A 145 -8.81 1.20 11.99
C HIS A 145 -7.94 2.08 12.85
#